data_3df653e2dd3785c7efbaf7eaa45b65b0
#
_entry.id   3df653e2dd3785c7efbaf7eaa45b65b0
#
_cell.length_a   1.000
_cell.length_b   1.000
_cell.length_c   1.000
_cell.angle_alpha   90.00
_cell.angle_beta   90.00
_cell.angle_gamma   90.00
#
_symmetry.space_group_name_H-M   'P 1'
#
loop_
_entity.id
_entity.type
_entity.pdbx_description
1 polymer ?
#
loop_
_entity_poly.entity_id
_entity_poly.type
_entity_poly.pdbx_seq_one_letter_code
_entity_poly.pdbx_strand_id
1 'polypeptide(L)'
;MDAGQRQYLEQRYAASEWHGRGLAVRRLITGFDFSGSELSGWTLLRADREGRAMPPAIRTLWHRGNPAAELLSIDVWECGSIPAAHDQLLDVLANVQSDAVERRDGLGDIAFRLGNTMALFARVNVVALIRNGGPTTVEVDPIAHVVDDLLVRLSEP
;
A
#
# COMPACT_ATOMS: atom_id res chain seq x y z
N MET A 1 6.03 -6.39 -17.14
CA MET A 1 6.71 -7.51 -16.43
C MET A 1 6.57 -8.77 -17.27
N ASP A 2 7.68 -9.42 -17.57
CA ASP A 2 7.64 -10.66 -18.34
C ASP A 2 7.26 -11.89 -17.49
N ALA A 3 6.94 -13.00 -18.13
CA ALA A 3 6.50 -14.23 -17.46
C ALA A 3 7.57 -14.82 -16.52
N GLY A 4 8.84 -14.73 -16.89
CA GLY A 4 9.94 -15.23 -16.05
C GLY A 4 10.13 -14.43 -14.78
N GLN A 5 10.05 -13.11 -14.86
CA GLN A 5 10.11 -12.20 -13.71
C GLN A 5 8.92 -12.45 -12.77
N ARG A 6 7.72 -12.58 -13.33
CA ARG A 6 6.51 -12.90 -12.55
C ARG A 6 6.67 -14.22 -11.79
N GLN A 7 7.11 -15.26 -12.48
CA GLN A 7 7.33 -16.56 -11.86
C GLN A 7 8.36 -16.50 -10.72
N TYR A 8 9.46 -15.79 -10.94
CA TYR A 8 10.47 -15.56 -9.92
C TYR A 8 9.91 -14.90 -8.67
N LEU A 9 9.13 -13.83 -8.84
CA LEU A 9 8.52 -13.09 -7.72
C LEU A 9 7.49 -13.96 -6.97
N GLU A 10 6.67 -14.71 -7.69
CA GLU A 10 5.69 -15.60 -7.08
C GLU A 10 6.36 -16.71 -6.26
N GLN A 11 7.43 -17.29 -6.76
CA GLN A 11 8.19 -18.32 -6.03
C GLN A 11 8.90 -17.76 -4.83
N ARG A 12 9.56 -16.60 -4.98
CA ARG A 12 10.32 -15.98 -3.90
C ARG A 12 9.45 -15.55 -2.74
N TYR A 13 8.30 -14.95 -3.01
CA TYR A 13 7.46 -14.33 -1.99
C TYR A 13 6.21 -15.11 -1.64
N ALA A 14 5.99 -16.28 -2.26
CA ALA A 14 4.75 -17.06 -2.11
C ALA A 14 3.50 -16.22 -2.33
N ALA A 15 3.56 -15.30 -3.29
CA ALA A 15 2.52 -14.30 -3.50
C ALA A 15 1.21 -14.88 -4.05
N SER A 16 1.24 -16.12 -4.56
CA SER A 16 0.06 -16.86 -5.03
C SER A 16 -0.79 -17.45 -3.88
N GLU A 17 -0.26 -17.50 -2.66
CA GLU A 17 -0.96 -18.05 -1.48
C GLU A 17 -1.90 -17.04 -0.81
N TRP A 18 -2.28 -16.03 -1.52
CA TRP A 18 -3.15 -14.99 -1.01
C TRP A 18 -4.61 -15.27 -1.34
N HIS A 19 -5.41 -15.32 -0.29
CA HIS A 19 -6.85 -15.47 -0.36
C HIS A 19 -7.49 -14.20 0.24
N GLY A 20 -7.97 -13.31 -0.60
CA GLY A 20 -8.64 -12.10 -0.14
C GLY A 20 -9.82 -12.42 0.77
N ARG A 21 -9.90 -11.75 1.92
CA ARG A 21 -10.98 -11.91 2.90
C ARG A 21 -11.83 -10.65 2.94
N GLY A 22 -13.13 -10.84 2.95
CA GLY A 22 -14.10 -9.76 3.03
C GLY A 22 -14.65 -9.33 1.67
N LEU A 23 -15.35 -8.20 1.65
CA LEU A 23 -15.97 -7.66 0.45
C LEU A 23 -15.01 -6.76 -0.30
N ALA A 24 -15.05 -6.82 -1.62
CA ALA A 24 -14.26 -5.93 -2.45
C ALA A 24 -14.60 -4.46 -2.16
N VAL A 25 -13.57 -3.65 -1.92
CA VAL A 25 -13.72 -2.20 -1.79
C VAL A 25 -14.14 -1.63 -3.14
N ARG A 26 -15.13 -0.77 -3.12
CA ARG A 26 -15.60 -0.03 -4.29
C ARG A 26 -15.64 1.45 -3.97
N ARG A 27 -15.39 2.29 -4.97
CA ARG A 27 -15.39 3.75 -4.84
C ARG A 27 -14.30 4.26 -3.87
N LEU A 28 -13.15 3.60 -3.84
CA LEU A 28 -12.00 4.03 -3.05
C LEU A 28 -11.64 5.49 -3.33
N ILE A 29 -11.65 5.88 -4.61
CA ILE A 29 -11.29 7.22 -5.05
C ILE A 29 -12.19 8.30 -4.43
N THR A 30 -13.46 7.99 -4.17
CA THR A 30 -14.42 8.94 -3.60
C THR A 30 -14.60 8.80 -2.10
N GLY A 31 -14.29 7.62 -1.52
CA GLY A 31 -14.57 7.31 -0.13
C GLY A 31 -13.34 7.26 0.77
N PHE A 32 -12.14 7.17 0.21
CA PHE A 32 -10.91 7.06 0.98
C PHE A 32 -10.43 8.45 1.39
N ASP A 33 -10.53 8.72 2.67
CA ASP A 33 -10.16 10.01 3.24
C ASP A 33 -9.37 9.79 4.53
N PHE A 34 -8.17 10.37 4.57
CA PHE A 34 -7.34 10.44 5.76
C PHE A 34 -7.55 11.74 6.54
N SER A 35 -8.61 12.48 6.26
CA SER A 35 -8.84 13.75 6.94
C SER A 35 -8.96 13.54 8.44
N GLY A 36 -8.19 14.27 9.19
CA GLY A 36 -8.35 14.39 10.64
C GLY A 36 -7.54 13.38 11.44
N SER A 37 -8.20 12.59 12.27
CA SER A 37 -7.59 11.88 13.40
C SER A 37 -6.78 10.63 13.06
N GLU A 38 -6.95 10.04 11.88
CA GLU A 38 -6.33 8.76 11.56
C GLU A 38 -4.80 8.84 11.44
N LEU A 39 -4.30 9.94 10.90
CA LEU A 39 -2.86 10.19 10.80
C LEU A 39 -2.44 11.34 11.72
N SER A 40 -2.69 11.14 13.02
CA SER A 40 -2.38 12.13 14.05
C SER A 40 -0.91 12.57 14.02
N GLY A 41 -0.69 13.89 13.98
CA GLY A 41 0.64 14.47 13.92
C GLY A 41 1.20 14.63 12.49
N TRP A 42 0.54 14.09 11.48
CA TRP A 42 0.93 14.24 10.08
C TRP A 42 0.06 15.26 9.36
N THR A 43 0.65 16.03 8.46
CA THR A 43 -0.04 17.01 7.63
C THR A 43 0.06 16.60 6.17
N LEU A 44 -1.07 16.62 5.47
CA LEU A 44 -1.13 16.34 4.04
C LEU A 44 -0.49 17.47 3.25
N LEU A 45 0.54 17.14 2.44
CA LEU A 45 1.18 18.07 1.50
C LEU A 45 0.54 18.01 0.11
N ARG A 46 0.23 16.80 -0.35
CA ARG A 46 -0.25 16.57 -1.70
C ARG A 46 -1.15 15.35 -1.75
N ALA A 47 -2.23 15.44 -2.51
CA ALA A 47 -3.11 14.31 -2.81
C ALA A 47 -3.44 14.32 -4.30
N ASP A 48 -3.11 13.23 -5.00
CA ASP A 48 -3.46 13.00 -6.39
C ASP A 48 -4.42 11.81 -6.47
N ARG A 49 -5.59 12.05 -7.05
CA ARG A 49 -6.61 11.01 -7.27
C ARG A 49 -6.65 10.67 -8.75
N GLU A 50 -6.15 9.49 -9.10
CA GLU A 50 -6.03 9.02 -10.47
C GLU A 50 -7.17 8.04 -10.80
N GLY A 51 -8.41 8.54 -10.87
CA GLY A 51 -9.59 7.72 -11.09
C GLY A 51 -9.68 7.07 -12.48
N ARG A 52 -8.95 7.62 -13.46
CA ARG A 52 -8.87 7.07 -14.81
C ARG A 52 -7.66 6.19 -15.06
N ALA A 53 -6.74 6.11 -14.08
CA ALA A 53 -5.63 5.19 -14.16
C ALA A 53 -6.12 3.73 -14.09
N MET A 54 -5.29 2.81 -14.55
CA MET A 54 -5.59 1.38 -14.53
C MET A 54 -4.50 0.64 -13.75
N PRO A 55 -4.74 0.30 -12.48
CA PRO A 55 -5.96 0.53 -11.68
C PRO A 55 -6.07 1.97 -11.17
N PRO A 56 -7.30 2.42 -10.80
CA PRO A 56 -7.47 3.71 -10.13
C PRO A 56 -6.62 3.81 -8.86
N ALA A 57 -6.05 4.98 -8.61
CA ALA A 57 -5.12 5.17 -7.49
C ALA A 57 -5.36 6.48 -6.74
N ILE A 58 -5.00 6.46 -5.46
CA ILE A 58 -4.84 7.67 -4.64
C ILE A 58 -3.37 7.69 -4.21
N ARG A 59 -2.68 8.80 -4.50
CA ARG A 59 -1.30 9.01 -4.09
C ARG A 59 -1.22 10.21 -3.19
N THR A 60 -0.68 10.03 -1.99
CA THR A 60 -0.57 11.11 -1.00
C THR A 60 0.85 11.25 -0.49
N LEU A 61 1.20 12.49 -0.18
CA LEU A 61 2.46 12.85 0.46
C LEU A 61 2.17 13.63 1.72
N TRP A 62 2.82 13.26 2.80
CA TRP A 62 2.60 13.78 4.14
C TRP A 62 3.91 14.25 4.74
N HIS A 63 3.84 15.22 5.65
CA HIS A 63 4.98 15.63 6.47
C HIS A 63 4.62 15.69 7.95
N ARG A 64 5.65 15.56 8.77
CA ARG A 64 5.56 15.77 10.22
C ARG A 64 6.78 16.56 10.68
N GLY A 65 6.56 17.56 11.57
CA GLY A 65 7.61 18.42 12.04
C GLY A 65 8.24 19.25 10.92
N ASN A 66 9.55 19.12 10.73
CA ASN A 66 10.24 19.76 9.62
C ASN A 66 9.93 19.03 8.30
N PRO A 67 9.28 19.70 7.29
CA PRO A 67 8.87 19.04 6.05
C PRO A 67 10.01 18.46 5.25
N ALA A 68 11.23 19.03 5.37
CA ALA A 68 12.42 18.53 4.67
C ALA A 68 13.01 17.27 5.31
N ALA A 69 12.69 16.98 6.56
CA ALA A 69 13.25 15.85 7.30
C ALA A 69 12.32 14.63 7.36
N GLU A 70 11.06 14.82 7.69
CA GLU A 70 10.09 13.75 7.87
C GLU A 70 9.01 13.80 6.79
N LEU A 71 9.14 12.95 5.79
CA LEU A 71 8.19 12.78 4.69
C LEU A 71 7.71 11.33 4.61
N LEU A 72 6.44 11.18 4.31
CA LEU A 72 5.77 9.88 4.18
C LEU A 72 4.94 9.88 2.90
N SER A 73 5.07 8.86 2.07
CA SER A 73 4.18 8.65 0.95
C SER A 73 3.26 7.45 1.18
N ILE A 74 1.99 7.62 0.82
CA ILE A 74 0.97 6.56 0.86
C ILE A 74 0.31 6.49 -0.50
N ASP A 75 0.51 5.37 -1.19
CA ASP A 75 -0.12 5.08 -2.47
C ASP A 75 -1.09 3.92 -2.28
N VAL A 76 -2.31 4.07 -2.78
CA VAL A 76 -3.36 3.05 -2.67
C VAL A 76 -4.00 2.85 -4.04
N TRP A 77 -4.07 1.60 -4.48
CA TRP A 77 -4.67 1.20 -5.75
C TRP A 77 -5.92 0.37 -5.49
N GLU A 78 -7.03 0.77 -6.11
CA GLU A 78 -8.26 -0.01 -6.15
C GLU A 78 -8.26 -0.86 -7.41
N CYS A 79 -8.10 -2.17 -7.24
CA CYS A 79 -8.10 -3.11 -8.35
C CYS A 79 -9.51 -3.67 -8.60
N GLY A 80 -9.79 -4.08 -9.82
CA GLY A 80 -11.12 -4.56 -10.19
C GLY A 80 -11.48 -5.93 -9.61
N SER A 81 -10.47 -6.68 -9.17
CA SER A 81 -10.61 -8.05 -8.65
C SER A 81 -9.40 -8.42 -7.80
N ILE A 82 -9.47 -9.54 -7.08
CA ILE A 82 -8.34 -10.10 -6.34
C ILE A 82 -7.20 -10.49 -7.30
N PRO A 83 -7.43 -11.15 -8.44
CA PRO A 83 -6.35 -11.40 -9.40
C PRO A 83 -5.68 -10.12 -9.93
N ALA A 84 -6.45 -9.05 -10.17
CA ALA A 84 -5.89 -7.77 -10.58
C ALA A 84 -5.05 -7.12 -9.47
N ALA A 85 -5.46 -7.25 -8.21
CA ALA A 85 -4.67 -6.79 -7.07
C ALA A 85 -3.38 -7.61 -6.92
N HIS A 86 -3.43 -8.91 -7.18
CA HIS A 86 -2.25 -9.76 -7.22
C HIS A 86 -1.25 -9.28 -8.28
N ASP A 87 -1.73 -8.96 -9.48
CA ASP A 87 -0.87 -8.42 -10.54
C ASP A 87 -0.25 -7.07 -10.14
N GLN A 88 -1.03 -6.19 -9.54
CA GLN A 88 -0.54 -4.90 -9.05
C GLN A 88 0.51 -5.07 -7.95
N LEU A 89 0.29 -5.99 -7.02
CA LEU A 89 1.24 -6.30 -5.96
C LEU A 89 2.59 -6.76 -6.53
N LEU A 90 2.57 -7.64 -7.52
CA LEU A 90 3.78 -8.13 -8.20
C LEU A 90 4.48 -7.00 -8.95
N ASP A 91 3.74 -6.12 -9.60
CA ASP A 91 4.32 -4.95 -10.29
C ASP A 91 5.06 -4.03 -9.32
N VAL A 92 4.49 -3.77 -8.15
CA VAL A 92 5.15 -2.98 -7.11
C VAL A 92 6.41 -3.69 -6.61
N LEU A 93 6.34 -4.99 -6.32
CA LEU A 93 7.50 -5.78 -5.89
C LEU A 93 8.61 -5.77 -6.94
N ALA A 94 8.27 -5.87 -8.22
CA ALA A 94 9.24 -5.79 -9.32
C ALA A 94 9.98 -4.44 -9.36
N ASN A 95 9.30 -3.36 -9.00
CA ASN A 95 9.87 -2.01 -9.02
C ASN A 95 10.68 -1.66 -7.77
N VAL A 96 10.51 -2.36 -6.66
CA VAL A 96 11.27 -2.10 -5.43
C VAL A 96 12.75 -2.44 -5.59
N GLN A 97 13.10 -3.43 -6.42
CA GLN A 97 14.46 -3.80 -6.79
C GLN A 97 15.41 -4.00 -5.60
N SER A 98 14.93 -4.62 -4.53
CA SER A 98 15.74 -4.87 -3.33
C SER A 98 15.61 -6.33 -2.89
N ASP A 99 16.76 -6.96 -2.63
CA ASP A 99 16.83 -8.31 -2.08
C ASP A 99 16.47 -8.35 -0.59
N ALA A 100 16.39 -7.19 0.06
CA ALA A 100 16.07 -7.05 1.48
C ALA A 100 14.56 -7.04 1.77
N VAL A 101 13.70 -7.08 0.75
CA VAL A 101 12.26 -7.18 0.95
C VAL A 101 11.90 -8.53 1.53
N GLU A 102 11.14 -8.50 2.61
CA GLU A 102 10.70 -9.69 3.35
C GLU A 102 9.18 -9.73 3.42
N ARG A 103 8.64 -10.95 3.46
CA ARG A 103 7.25 -11.15 3.83
C ARG A 103 7.04 -10.89 5.32
N ARG A 104 5.91 -10.32 5.69
CA ARG A 104 5.52 -10.10 7.08
C ARG A 104 4.08 -10.54 7.33
N ASP A 105 3.75 -10.82 8.58
CA ASP A 105 2.41 -11.18 9.02
C ASP A 105 1.71 -10.02 9.74
N GLY A 106 0.40 -10.14 9.93
CA GLY A 106 -0.39 -9.21 10.75
C GLY A 106 -0.80 -7.90 10.06
N LEU A 107 -0.66 -7.82 8.73
CA LEU A 107 -1.05 -6.66 7.95
C LEU A 107 -1.70 -7.12 6.65
N GLY A 108 -2.90 -6.61 6.34
CA GLY A 108 -3.62 -7.01 5.14
C GLY A 108 -3.91 -8.51 5.06
N ASP A 109 -4.19 -8.98 3.86
CA ASP A 109 -4.28 -10.41 3.53
C ASP A 109 -2.91 -10.99 3.20
N ILE A 110 -2.03 -10.17 2.66
CA ILE A 110 -0.62 -10.46 2.38
C ILE A 110 0.18 -9.17 2.50
N ALA A 111 1.37 -9.24 3.07
CA ALA A 111 2.21 -8.06 3.28
C ALA A 111 3.70 -8.35 3.17
N PHE A 112 4.41 -7.29 2.81
CA PHE A 112 5.86 -7.25 2.68
C PHE A 112 6.42 -6.01 3.35
N ARG A 113 7.68 -6.07 3.75
CA ARG A 113 8.40 -4.93 4.30
C ARG A 113 9.80 -4.81 3.74
N LEU A 114 10.34 -3.61 3.74
CA LEU A 114 11.76 -3.33 3.55
C LEU A 114 12.24 -2.60 4.81
N GLY A 115 12.82 -3.35 5.75
CA GLY A 115 13.14 -2.81 7.08
C GLY A 115 11.94 -2.12 7.72
N ASN A 116 12.16 -0.92 8.27
CA ASN A 116 11.12 -0.08 8.86
C ASN A 116 10.69 1.08 7.93
N THR A 117 11.19 1.12 6.69
CA THR A 117 11.04 2.26 5.78
C THR A 117 9.99 2.06 4.70
N MET A 118 9.54 0.83 4.49
CA MET A 118 8.52 0.50 3.50
C MET A 118 7.63 -0.62 4.01
N ALA A 119 6.32 -0.45 3.82
CA ALA A 119 5.32 -1.50 3.95
C ALA A 119 4.49 -1.57 2.67
N LEU A 120 4.32 -2.77 2.15
CA LEU A 120 3.49 -3.08 0.99
C LEU A 120 2.52 -4.18 1.38
N PHE A 121 1.24 -3.96 1.16
CA PHE A 121 0.25 -4.98 1.47
C PHE A 121 -0.95 -4.94 0.54
N ALA A 122 -1.70 -6.03 0.52
CA ALA A 122 -2.98 -6.11 -0.14
C ALA A 122 -4.07 -6.50 0.86
N ARG A 123 -5.23 -5.88 0.72
CA ARG A 123 -6.46 -6.19 1.43
C ARG A 123 -7.56 -6.36 0.40
N VAL A 124 -8.05 -7.60 0.21
CA VAL A 124 -9.02 -7.97 -0.83
C VAL A 124 -8.54 -7.49 -2.21
N ASN A 125 -9.16 -6.49 -2.80
CA ASN A 125 -8.84 -5.95 -4.12
C ASN A 125 -8.03 -4.64 -4.08
N VAL A 126 -7.50 -4.28 -2.92
CA VAL A 126 -6.75 -3.04 -2.73
C VAL A 126 -5.29 -3.34 -2.41
N VAL A 127 -4.38 -2.63 -3.07
CA VAL A 127 -2.95 -2.67 -2.78
C VAL A 127 -2.54 -1.32 -2.19
N ALA A 128 -1.78 -1.35 -1.12
CA ALA A 128 -1.27 -0.15 -0.45
C ALA A 128 0.26 -0.22 -0.30
N LEU A 129 0.91 0.89 -0.59
CA LEU A 129 2.36 1.07 -0.43
C LEU A 129 2.62 2.30 0.42
N ILE A 130 3.27 2.09 1.55
CA ILE A 130 3.67 3.15 2.47
C ILE A 130 5.19 3.21 2.48
N ARG A 131 5.76 4.39 2.22
CA ARG A 131 7.21 4.58 2.15
C ARG A 131 7.64 5.82 2.90
N ASN A 132 8.82 5.71 3.52
CA ASN A 132 9.56 6.87 3.95
C ASN A 132 10.01 7.68 2.71
N GLY A 133 9.76 8.98 2.69
CA GLY A 133 10.07 9.85 1.55
C GLY A 133 11.11 10.93 1.83
N GLY A 134 11.65 10.98 3.05
CA GLY A 134 12.56 12.04 3.47
C GLY A 134 13.92 11.54 3.96
N PRO A 135 14.84 12.47 4.28
CA PRO A 135 16.18 12.12 4.77
C PRO A 135 16.17 11.52 6.17
N THR A 136 15.17 11.83 6.99
CA THR A 136 14.98 11.21 8.31
C THR A 136 14.16 9.94 8.16
N THR A 137 14.66 8.83 8.69
CA THR A 137 13.92 7.56 8.69
C THR A 137 12.68 7.66 9.57
N VAL A 138 11.53 7.43 8.96
CA VAL A 138 10.25 7.34 9.64
C VAL A 138 9.82 5.88 9.67
N GLU A 139 9.42 5.42 10.83
CA GLU A 139 8.88 4.07 11.00
C GLU A 139 7.48 4.00 10.39
N VAL A 140 7.32 3.23 9.32
CA VAL A 140 6.07 3.19 8.55
C VAL A 140 5.03 2.21 9.10
N ASP A 141 5.43 1.30 9.96
CA ASP A 141 4.56 0.22 10.45
C ASP A 141 3.26 0.72 11.12
N PRO A 142 3.31 1.68 12.04
CA PRO A 142 2.09 2.23 12.65
C PRO A 142 1.14 2.84 11.61
N ILE A 143 1.68 3.49 10.60
CA ILE A 143 0.90 4.09 9.52
C ILE A 143 0.25 3.02 8.64
N ALA A 144 0.99 1.95 8.34
CA ALA A 144 0.47 0.83 7.57
C ALA A 144 -0.75 0.19 8.25
N HIS A 145 -0.71 0.03 9.56
CA HIS A 145 -1.85 -0.47 10.34
C HIS A 145 -3.06 0.47 10.29
N VAL A 146 -2.85 1.77 10.37
CA VAL A 146 -3.93 2.76 10.20
C VAL A 146 -4.58 2.64 8.83
N VAL A 147 -3.79 2.53 7.78
CA VAL A 147 -4.30 2.35 6.40
C VAL A 147 -5.08 1.04 6.29
N ASP A 148 -4.56 -0.05 6.81
CA ASP A 148 -5.24 -1.35 6.78
C ASP A 148 -6.57 -1.33 7.53
N ASP A 149 -6.62 -0.71 8.70
CA ASP A 149 -7.85 -0.55 9.49
C ASP A 149 -8.91 0.27 8.74
N LEU A 150 -8.50 1.32 8.04
CA LEU A 150 -9.39 2.10 7.17
C LEU A 150 -9.97 1.24 6.04
N LEU A 151 -9.13 0.43 5.40
CA LEU A 151 -9.57 -0.47 4.32
C LEU A 151 -10.54 -1.54 4.83
N VAL A 152 -10.30 -2.08 6.01
CA VAL A 152 -11.24 -3.03 6.65
C VAL A 152 -12.61 -2.38 6.86
N ARG A 153 -12.65 -1.16 7.39
CA ARG A 153 -13.91 -0.42 7.59
C ARG A 153 -14.65 -0.14 6.28
N LEU A 154 -13.90 0.19 5.22
CA LEU A 154 -14.49 0.43 3.89
C LEU A 154 -14.99 -0.85 3.22
N SER A 155 -14.48 -2.01 3.59
CA SER A 155 -14.89 -3.31 3.06
C SER A 155 -16.07 -3.95 3.81
N GLU A 156 -16.46 -3.38 4.93
CA GLU A 156 -17.62 -3.82 5.70
C GLU A 156 -18.92 -3.39 5.01
N PRO A 157 -19.97 -4.23 5.03
CA PRO A 157 -21.26 -3.89 4.43
C PRO A 157 -21.99 -2.73 5.14
#